data_475c1d9c6d52e0b54be44711be152bff
#
_entry.id   475c1d9c6d52e0b54be44711be152bff
#
_cell.length_a   1.000
_cell.length_b   1.000
_cell.length_c   1.000
_cell.angle_alpha   90.00
_cell.angle_beta   90.00
_cell.angle_gamma   90.00
#
_symmetry.space_group_name_H-M   'P 1'
#
loop_
_entity.id
_entity.type
_entity.pdbx_description
1 polymer ?
#
loop_
_entity_poly.entity_id
_entity_poly.type
_entity_poly.pdbx_seq_one_letter_code
_entity_poly.pdbx_strand_id
1 'polypeptide(L)'
;MVELSVTVEGAFGLTWPSWRRLVRAVEDLGFAGLYLSDHFILNDPPDRPSLELVVALTHLAGSTERVRFGPMVAPLSFRDPVMLVRQAAALDDLSGGRLVLGVGAGWAEDEHAMFGYALGDGSARFGRLEEGLEVITRLLRADKPVDFDGRFFRLRGAVLPGPRRPDGPPVMVGGSGPRRTLPLVARFADFWSAQELSPDGVRERSAVLDGLLAAAGRRPGDVRRTMNAWVVCGRTPSELEDRLRGYRRYAALANLPLERLLEELRTGWLALVGTPEEVVARIEAYAAAGIAELSIQWPGVDDVEGLEVLAAEVLPRLAPTAA
;
A
#
# COMPACT_ATOMS: atom_id res chain seq x y z
N MET A 1 -2.56 11.67 -16.14
CA MET A 1 -3.41 10.46 -15.94
C MET A 1 -3.08 9.90 -14.55
N VAL A 2 -4.10 9.58 -13.74
CA VAL A 2 -3.93 8.88 -12.48
C VAL A 2 -4.32 7.41 -12.67
N GLU A 3 -3.48 6.49 -12.20
CA GLU A 3 -3.79 5.06 -12.22
C GLU A 3 -4.57 4.66 -10.96
N LEU A 4 -5.45 3.66 -11.08
CA LEU A 4 -6.13 3.06 -9.94
C LEU A 4 -5.58 1.66 -9.68
N SER A 5 -5.25 1.41 -8.42
CA SER A 5 -4.87 0.11 -7.88
C SER A 5 -5.81 -0.26 -6.73
N VAL A 6 -5.77 -1.50 -6.29
CA VAL A 6 -6.55 -1.98 -5.14
C VAL A 6 -5.59 -2.41 -4.04
N THR A 7 -5.85 -2.00 -2.79
CA THR A 7 -5.20 -2.52 -1.59
C THR A 7 -6.21 -3.31 -0.79
N VAL A 8 -5.95 -4.59 -0.58
CA VAL A 8 -6.80 -5.47 0.23
C VAL A 8 -6.30 -5.48 1.67
N GLU A 9 -7.23 -5.24 2.61
CA GLU A 9 -6.95 -5.42 4.03
C GLU A 9 -7.15 -6.89 4.41
N GLY A 10 -6.05 -7.65 4.48
CA GLY A 10 -6.09 -9.10 4.68
C GLY A 10 -6.73 -9.53 5.98
N ALA A 11 -6.55 -8.76 7.05
CA ALA A 11 -7.08 -9.07 8.39
C ALA A 11 -8.60 -8.93 8.52
N PHE A 12 -9.30 -8.50 7.47
CA PHE A 12 -10.78 -8.41 7.47
C PHE A 12 -11.49 -9.68 7.01
N GLY A 13 -10.85 -10.81 7.11
CA GLY A 13 -11.46 -12.09 6.80
C GLY A 13 -11.08 -12.63 5.42
N LEU A 14 -9.89 -12.28 4.95
CA LEU A 14 -9.40 -12.78 3.67
C LEU A 14 -9.16 -14.28 3.72
N THR A 15 -9.83 -14.99 2.81
CA THR A 15 -9.70 -16.44 2.61
C THR A 15 -9.10 -16.73 1.24
N TRP A 16 -8.63 -17.96 1.01
CA TRP A 16 -8.15 -18.37 -0.31
C TRP A 16 -9.21 -18.26 -1.41
N PRO A 17 -10.48 -18.65 -1.18
CA PRO A 17 -11.53 -18.44 -2.18
C PRO A 17 -11.74 -16.96 -2.54
N SER A 18 -11.83 -16.07 -1.55
CA SER A 18 -12.00 -14.64 -1.82
C SER A 18 -10.77 -14.01 -2.46
N TRP A 19 -9.54 -14.37 -2.01
CA TRP A 19 -8.31 -13.90 -2.62
C TRP A 19 -8.21 -14.25 -4.11
N ARG A 20 -8.50 -15.50 -4.47
CA ARG A 20 -8.49 -15.93 -5.88
C ARG A 20 -9.48 -15.17 -6.75
N ARG A 21 -10.67 -14.86 -6.22
CA ARG A 21 -11.68 -14.04 -6.94
C ARG A 21 -11.18 -12.60 -7.13
N LEU A 22 -10.65 -11.98 -6.08
CA LEU A 22 -10.10 -10.62 -6.14
C LEU A 22 -8.92 -10.51 -7.11
N VAL A 23 -7.99 -11.45 -7.08
CA VAL A 23 -6.84 -11.48 -7.99
C VAL A 23 -7.29 -11.49 -9.45
N ARG A 24 -8.25 -12.37 -9.81
CA ARG A 24 -8.81 -12.42 -11.16
C ARG A 24 -9.54 -11.13 -11.52
N ALA A 25 -10.43 -10.68 -10.63
CA ALA A 25 -11.20 -9.46 -10.89
C ALA A 25 -10.31 -8.25 -11.13
N VAL A 26 -9.29 -8.02 -10.32
CA VAL A 26 -8.38 -6.87 -10.48
C VAL A 26 -7.57 -6.99 -11.78
N GLU A 27 -7.12 -8.20 -12.14
CA GLU A 27 -6.44 -8.44 -13.42
C GLU A 27 -7.36 -8.17 -14.60
N ASP A 28 -8.56 -8.76 -14.62
CA ASP A 28 -9.48 -8.72 -15.75
C ASP A 28 -10.13 -7.34 -15.93
N LEU A 29 -10.43 -6.64 -14.83
CA LEU A 29 -11.11 -5.34 -14.84
C LEU A 29 -10.21 -4.15 -15.19
N GLY A 30 -8.91 -4.33 -15.35
CA GLY A 30 -8.04 -3.27 -15.85
C GLY A 30 -7.41 -2.37 -14.78
N PHE A 31 -7.48 -2.71 -13.48
CA PHE A 31 -6.76 -1.98 -12.45
C PHE A 31 -5.23 -2.08 -12.64
N ALA A 32 -4.50 -1.05 -12.23
CA ALA A 32 -3.06 -0.97 -12.44
C ALA A 32 -2.25 -1.86 -11.49
N GLY A 33 -2.80 -2.18 -10.31
CA GLY A 33 -2.10 -2.97 -9.31
C GLY A 33 -3.03 -3.59 -8.27
N LEU A 34 -2.51 -4.60 -7.57
CA LEU A 34 -3.14 -5.23 -6.42
C LEU A 34 -2.13 -5.38 -5.28
N TYR A 35 -2.38 -4.69 -4.19
CA TYR A 35 -1.53 -4.70 -3.00
C TYR A 35 -2.23 -5.41 -1.84
N LEU A 36 -1.45 -5.92 -0.90
CA LEU A 36 -1.95 -6.58 0.31
C LEU A 36 -1.32 -5.96 1.55
N SER A 37 -2.13 -5.65 2.55
CA SER A 37 -1.64 -5.28 3.87
C SER A 37 -0.99 -6.48 4.58
N ASP A 38 -0.09 -6.20 5.50
CA ASP A 38 0.62 -7.23 6.25
C ASP A 38 0.23 -7.14 7.74
N HIS A 39 -1.02 -7.47 8.02
CA HIS A 39 -1.56 -7.56 9.36
C HIS A 39 -1.97 -9.00 9.68
N PHE A 40 -1.62 -9.47 10.89
CA PHE A 40 -2.13 -10.72 11.44
C PHE A 40 -3.58 -10.53 11.88
N ILE A 41 -3.85 -9.40 12.54
CA ILE A 41 -5.16 -9.02 13.07
C ILE A 41 -5.31 -7.49 13.02
N LEU A 42 -6.55 -7.01 12.86
CA LEU A 42 -6.93 -5.59 13.02
C LEU A 42 -8.24 -5.43 13.81
N ASN A 43 -8.79 -6.51 14.33
CA ASN A 43 -10.08 -6.50 15.03
C ASN A 43 -9.94 -7.07 16.45
N ASP A 44 -10.79 -6.58 17.33
CA ASP A 44 -11.01 -7.15 18.65
C ASP A 44 -12.50 -7.58 18.73
N PRO A 45 -12.79 -8.89 18.93
CA PRO A 45 -11.85 -10.01 19.01
C PRO A 45 -11.23 -10.40 17.65
N PRO A 46 -10.04 -11.02 17.64
CA PRO A 46 -9.36 -11.47 16.43
C PRO A 46 -9.98 -12.79 15.92
N ASP A 47 -11.18 -12.73 15.40
CA ASP A 47 -11.99 -13.87 15.01
C ASP A 47 -12.03 -14.10 13.49
N ARG A 48 -11.27 -13.34 12.72
CA ARG A 48 -11.31 -13.38 11.25
C ARG A 48 -10.05 -13.97 10.66
N PRO A 49 -10.17 -14.81 9.61
CA PRO A 49 -9.01 -15.32 8.89
C PRO A 49 -8.24 -14.17 8.20
N SER A 50 -6.93 -14.34 8.12
CA SER A 50 -6.04 -13.56 7.27
C SER A 50 -5.10 -14.51 6.52
N LEU A 51 -4.59 -14.08 5.37
CA LEU A 51 -3.60 -14.85 4.63
C LEU A 51 -2.20 -14.31 4.94
N GLU A 52 -1.23 -15.22 5.03
CA GLU A 52 0.16 -14.82 5.13
C GLU A 52 0.58 -14.08 3.85
N LEU A 53 1.19 -12.92 4.01
CA LEU A 53 1.51 -11.97 2.96
C LEU A 53 2.25 -12.61 1.79
N VAL A 54 3.42 -13.23 2.05
CA VAL A 54 4.31 -13.74 0.99
C VAL A 54 3.67 -14.89 0.24
N VAL A 55 2.95 -15.76 0.94
CA VAL A 55 2.22 -16.88 0.32
C VAL A 55 1.09 -16.36 -0.58
N ALA A 56 0.35 -15.35 -0.13
CA ALA A 56 -0.70 -14.73 -0.93
C ALA A 56 -0.12 -14.01 -2.17
N LEU A 57 0.97 -13.25 -2.01
CA LEU A 57 1.65 -12.59 -3.13
C LEU A 57 2.30 -13.56 -4.10
N THR A 58 2.76 -14.73 -3.65
CA THR A 58 3.27 -15.79 -4.53
C THR A 58 2.17 -16.32 -5.45
N HIS A 59 0.97 -16.56 -4.90
CA HIS A 59 -0.19 -16.93 -5.70
C HIS A 59 -0.50 -15.84 -6.74
N LEU A 60 -0.53 -14.57 -6.34
CA LEU A 60 -0.81 -13.44 -7.23
C LEU A 60 0.23 -13.36 -8.36
N ALA A 61 1.53 -13.44 -8.02
CA ALA A 61 2.62 -13.39 -9.00
C ALA A 61 2.49 -14.43 -10.11
N GLY A 62 2.08 -15.67 -9.75
CA GLY A 62 1.90 -16.76 -10.70
C GLY A 62 0.52 -16.84 -11.37
N SER A 63 -0.44 -16.00 -10.96
CA SER A 63 -1.83 -16.03 -11.47
C SER A 63 -2.23 -14.79 -12.25
N THR A 64 -1.30 -13.85 -12.47
CA THR A 64 -1.53 -12.59 -13.17
C THR A 64 -0.39 -12.31 -14.15
N GLU A 65 -0.63 -11.48 -15.18
CA GLU A 65 0.35 -11.13 -16.19
C GLU A 65 0.62 -9.62 -16.26
N ARG A 66 -0.33 -8.79 -15.78
CA ARG A 66 -0.32 -7.35 -16.02
C ARG A 66 -0.18 -6.51 -14.76
N VAL A 67 -0.94 -6.81 -13.72
CA VAL A 67 -1.00 -5.95 -12.52
C VAL A 67 0.33 -5.89 -11.78
N ARG A 68 0.73 -4.70 -11.36
CA ARG A 68 1.76 -4.53 -10.33
C ARG A 68 1.22 -5.04 -9.01
N PHE A 69 2.09 -5.49 -8.14
CA PHE A 69 1.65 -6.00 -6.83
C PHE A 69 2.76 -5.87 -5.78
N GLY A 70 2.36 -6.03 -4.53
CA GLY A 70 3.31 -6.05 -3.43
C GLY A 70 2.65 -5.85 -2.07
N PRO A 71 3.45 -5.79 -1.01
CA PRO A 71 2.96 -5.38 0.30
C PRO A 71 2.64 -3.87 0.31
N MET A 72 1.57 -3.48 0.99
CA MET A 72 1.28 -2.06 1.28
C MET A 72 0.83 -1.90 2.74
N VAL A 73 1.78 -1.91 3.66
CA VAL A 73 3.21 -2.18 3.50
C VAL A 73 3.66 -3.26 4.48
N ALA A 74 4.78 -3.96 4.19
CA ALA A 74 5.40 -4.89 5.13
C ALA A 74 6.13 -4.14 6.26
N PRO A 75 5.79 -4.33 7.54
CA PRO A 75 6.42 -3.60 8.63
C PRO A 75 7.73 -4.27 9.05
N LEU A 76 8.81 -3.49 9.10
CA LEU A 76 10.12 -3.99 9.56
C LEU A 76 10.19 -4.18 11.08
N SER A 77 9.10 -3.99 11.80
CA SER A 77 8.98 -4.33 13.22
C SER A 77 8.90 -5.83 13.46
N PHE A 78 8.37 -6.61 12.50
CA PHE A 78 8.32 -8.07 12.58
C PHE A 78 8.78 -8.78 11.28
N ARG A 79 9.11 -8.05 10.21
CA ARG A 79 9.74 -8.63 9.01
C ARG A 79 11.25 -8.41 9.05
N ASP A 80 12.00 -9.50 8.94
CA ASP A 80 13.47 -9.42 8.78
C ASP A 80 13.82 -8.89 7.38
N PRO A 81 14.63 -7.82 7.23
CA PRO A 81 14.90 -7.20 5.95
C PRO A 81 15.67 -8.11 4.98
N VAL A 82 16.52 -9.02 5.46
CA VAL A 82 17.27 -9.96 4.60
C VAL A 82 16.33 -11.02 4.02
N MET A 83 15.44 -11.58 4.84
CA MET A 83 14.43 -12.51 4.35
C MET A 83 13.45 -11.83 3.41
N LEU A 84 13.02 -10.62 3.74
CA LEU A 84 12.10 -9.84 2.90
C LEU A 84 12.71 -9.55 1.52
N VAL A 85 14.00 -9.19 1.46
CA VAL A 85 14.72 -9.00 0.19
C VAL A 85 14.80 -10.28 -0.63
N ARG A 86 15.08 -11.42 0.00
CA ARG A 86 15.09 -12.73 -0.70
C ARG A 86 13.74 -13.08 -1.28
N GLN A 87 12.68 -12.87 -0.50
CA GLN A 87 11.30 -13.09 -0.94
C GLN A 87 10.93 -12.12 -2.07
N ALA A 88 11.28 -10.85 -1.93
CA ALA A 88 11.02 -9.83 -2.95
C ALA A 88 11.73 -10.15 -4.27
N ALA A 89 13.00 -10.53 -4.24
CA ALA A 89 13.73 -10.90 -5.44
C ALA A 89 13.10 -12.12 -6.15
N ALA A 90 12.67 -13.12 -5.39
CA ALA A 90 12.01 -14.31 -5.93
C ALA A 90 10.63 -13.99 -6.52
N LEU A 91 9.83 -13.15 -5.86
CA LEU A 91 8.52 -12.71 -6.35
C LEU A 91 8.63 -11.83 -7.60
N ASP A 92 9.65 -10.98 -7.64
CA ASP A 92 9.92 -10.11 -8.79
C ASP A 92 10.32 -10.92 -10.01
N ASP A 93 11.20 -11.90 -9.84
CA ASP A 93 11.61 -12.84 -10.90
C ASP A 93 10.43 -13.70 -11.38
N LEU A 94 9.68 -14.31 -10.45
CA LEU A 94 8.49 -15.12 -10.76
C LEU A 94 7.46 -14.36 -11.58
N SER A 95 7.30 -13.07 -11.32
CA SER A 95 6.30 -12.21 -11.96
C SER A 95 6.79 -11.48 -13.21
N GLY A 96 8.05 -11.65 -13.61
CA GLY A 96 8.65 -10.89 -14.72
C GLY A 96 8.79 -9.40 -14.42
N GLY A 97 9.04 -9.04 -13.16
CA GLY A 97 9.38 -7.65 -12.78
C GLY A 97 8.18 -6.77 -12.39
N ARG A 98 7.08 -7.34 -11.91
CA ARG A 98 5.87 -6.58 -11.53
C ARG A 98 5.78 -6.26 -10.03
N LEU A 99 6.71 -6.74 -9.21
CA LEU A 99 6.71 -6.46 -7.78
C LEU A 99 7.07 -5.00 -7.48
N VAL A 100 6.38 -4.42 -6.50
CA VAL A 100 6.76 -3.19 -5.78
C VAL A 100 6.90 -3.55 -4.31
N LEU A 101 8.12 -3.43 -3.76
CA LEU A 101 8.39 -3.80 -2.38
C LEU A 101 8.01 -2.66 -1.43
N GLY A 102 6.81 -2.68 -0.89
CA GLY A 102 6.38 -1.70 0.11
C GLY A 102 6.82 -2.06 1.52
N VAL A 103 7.45 -1.10 2.21
CA VAL A 103 7.90 -1.27 3.60
C VAL A 103 7.48 -0.10 4.48
N GLY A 104 7.33 -0.38 5.79
CA GLY A 104 6.91 0.60 6.78
C GLY A 104 7.48 0.33 8.17
N ALA A 105 7.23 1.25 9.10
CA ALA A 105 7.74 1.17 10.47
C ALA A 105 6.93 0.23 11.39
N GLY A 106 5.69 -0.11 11.01
CA GLY A 106 4.72 -0.76 11.89
C GLY A 106 4.01 0.23 12.84
N TRP A 107 2.81 -0.14 13.32
CA TRP A 107 2.01 0.75 14.16
C TRP A 107 1.07 0.01 15.13
N ALA A 108 0.52 -1.14 14.78
CA ALA A 108 -0.52 -1.83 15.54
C ALA A 108 0.05 -2.44 16.83
N GLU A 109 -0.14 -1.76 17.97
CA GLU A 109 0.42 -2.15 19.27
C GLU A 109 -0.14 -3.48 19.75
N ASP A 110 -1.45 -3.68 19.66
CA ASP A 110 -2.12 -4.91 20.12
C ASP A 110 -1.67 -6.14 19.34
N GLU A 111 -1.50 -6.02 18.03
CA GLU A 111 -0.96 -7.05 17.15
C GLU A 111 0.46 -7.45 17.57
N HIS A 112 1.34 -6.48 17.78
CA HIS A 112 2.72 -6.74 18.21
C HIS A 112 2.77 -7.40 19.59
N ALA A 113 1.97 -6.92 20.54
CA ALA A 113 1.90 -7.49 21.88
C ALA A 113 1.38 -8.94 21.85
N MET A 114 0.33 -9.21 21.05
CA MET A 114 -0.29 -10.53 20.95
C MET A 114 0.67 -11.58 20.39
N PHE A 115 1.46 -11.22 19.38
CA PHE A 115 2.38 -12.16 18.71
C PHE A 115 3.83 -12.09 19.22
N GLY A 116 4.08 -11.31 20.28
CA GLY A 116 5.39 -11.22 20.92
C GLY A 116 6.45 -10.44 20.14
N TYR A 117 6.05 -9.60 19.22
CA TYR A 117 6.97 -8.73 18.49
C TYR A 117 7.19 -7.40 19.23
N ALA A 118 8.44 -6.98 19.31
CA ALA A 118 8.79 -5.70 19.92
C ALA A 118 8.54 -4.55 18.94
N LEU A 119 7.43 -3.82 19.10
CA LEU A 119 7.16 -2.63 18.31
C LEU A 119 8.17 -1.51 18.63
N GLY A 120 8.44 -1.30 19.92
CA GLY A 120 9.30 -0.23 20.41
C GLY A 120 8.64 1.15 20.32
N ASP A 121 9.34 2.15 20.83
CA ASP A 121 8.93 3.54 20.69
C ASP A 121 9.13 4.08 19.26
N GLY A 122 8.64 5.29 19.01
CA GLY A 122 8.77 5.90 17.69
C GLY A 122 10.22 6.07 17.22
N SER A 123 11.20 6.22 18.12
CA SER A 123 12.62 6.31 17.75
C SER A 123 13.16 4.96 17.32
N ALA A 124 12.87 3.91 18.08
CA ALA A 124 13.29 2.54 17.76
C ALA A 124 12.65 2.05 16.45
N ARG A 125 11.34 2.30 16.25
CA ARG A 125 10.62 1.92 15.02
C ARG A 125 11.23 2.55 13.77
N PHE A 126 11.42 3.88 13.78
CA PHE A 126 11.97 4.58 12.63
C PHE A 126 13.47 4.32 12.43
N GLY A 127 14.24 4.11 13.50
CA GLY A 127 15.64 3.67 13.39
C GLY A 127 15.73 2.27 12.75
N ARG A 128 14.85 1.34 13.13
CA ARG A 128 14.79 0.02 12.51
C ARG A 128 14.35 0.10 11.04
N LEU A 129 13.38 0.96 10.71
CA LEU A 129 12.99 1.20 9.33
C LEU A 129 14.14 1.78 8.50
N GLU A 130 14.87 2.76 9.01
CA GLU A 130 16.00 3.37 8.31
C GLU A 130 17.11 2.35 8.02
N GLU A 131 17.57 1.62 9.05
CA GLU A 131 18.60 0.58 8.86
C GLU A 131 18.11 -0.55 7.93
N GLY A 132 16.84 -0.96 8.07
CA GLY A 132 16.26 -1.98 7.20
C GLY A 132 16.15 -1.55 5.75
N LEU A 133 15.77 -0.30 5.47
CA LEU A 133 15.78 0.27 4.13
C LEU A 133 17.20 0.30 3.53
N GLU A 134 18.21 0.62 4.34
CA GLU A 134 19.59 0.59 3.91
C GLU A 134 20.06 -0.82 3.59
N VAL A 135 19.73 -1.81 4.43
CA VAL A 135 20.00 -3.24 4.18
C VAL A 135 19.31 -3.69 2.88
N ILE A 136 18.00 -3.39 2.74
CA ILE A 136 17.20 -3.75 1.55
C ILE A 136 17.83 -3.18 0.28
N THR A 137 18.07 -1.88 0.25
CA THR A 137 18.56 -1.21 -0.97
C THR A 137 20.00 -1.63 -1.31
N ARG A 138 20.86 -1.83 -0.31
CA ARG A 138 22.20 -2.36 -0.54
C ARG A 138 22.16 -3.77 -1.13
N LEU A 139 21.39 -4.69 -0.54
CA LEU A 139 21.30 -6.07 -1.03
C LEU A 139 20.66 -6.18 -2.42
N LEU A 140 19.65 -5.37 -2.72
CA LEU A 140 19.00 -5.36 -4.03
C LEU A 140 19.93 -4.84 -5.15
N ARG A 141 20.76 -3.85 -4.84
CA ARG A 141 21.55 -3.10 -5.84
C ARG A 141 23.04 -3.46 -5.87
N ALA A 142 23.52 -4.22 -4.87
CA ALA A 142 24.93 -4.54 -4.79
C ALA A 142 25.37 -5.58 -5.82
N ASP A 143 26.51 -5.35 -6.45
CA ASP A 143 27.27 -6.28 -7.28
C ASP A 143 28.38 -7.01 -6.50
N LYS A 144 28.58 -6.66 -5.24
CA LYS A 144 29.63 -7.18 -4.33
C LYS A 144 29.01 -7.57 -2.98
N PRO A 145 29.71 -8.41 -2.18
CA PRO A 145 29.28 -8.72 -0.83
C PRO A 145 29.06 -7.46 0.02
N VAL A 146 27.98 -7.44 0.79
CA VAL A 146 27.56 -6.31 1.63
C VAL A 146 27.90 -6.57 3.07
N ASP A 147 28.64 -5.64 3.67
CA ASP A 147 28.79 -5.52 5.12
C ASP A 147 27.90 -4.39 5.63
N PHE A 148 27.25 -4.61 6.77
CA PHE A 148 26.46 -3.62 7.47
C PHE A 148 26.60 -3.83 8.98
N ASP A 149 26.85 -2.78 9.74
CA ASP A 149 27.00 -2.83 11.20
C ASP A 149 26.15 -1.74 11.84
N GLY A 150 24.87 -2.04 12.03
CA GLY A 150 23.90 -1.16 12.63
C GLY A 150 23.53 -1.54 14.05
N ARG A 151 22.62 -0.78 14.62
CA ARG A 151 22.02 -1.06 15.95
C ARG A 151 21.06 -2.25 15.91
N PHE A 152 20.27 -2.36 14.82
CA PHE A 152 19.20 -3.36 14.67
C PHE A 152 19.61 -4.53 13.78
N PHE A 153 20.44 -4.29 12.77
CA PHE A 153 20.84 -5.30 11.80
C PHE A 153 22.37 -5.35 11.63
N ARG A 154 22.88 -6.55 11.38
CA ARG A 154 24.32 -6.77 11.12
C ARG A 154 24.50 -7.80 10.02
N LEU A 155 25.27 -7.45 8.98
CA LEU A 155 25.62 -8.34 7.88
C LEU A 155 27.15 -8.43 7.76
N ARG A 156 27.63 -9.59 7.33
CA ARG A 156 29.04 -9.85 7.05
C ARG A 156 29.15 -10.58 5.71
N GLY A 157 29.69 -9.93 4.69
CA GLY A 157 29.88 -10.48 3.37
C GLY A 157 28.57 -11.00 2.72
N ALA A 158 27.44 -10.39 3.01
CA ALA A 158 26.13 -10.85 2.55
C ALA A 158 25.97 -10.66 1.05
N VAL A 159 25.49 -11.69 0.37
CA VAL A 159 25.17 -11.65 -1.06
C VAL A 159 23.72 -12.10 -1.26
N LEU A 160 23.03 -11.52 -2.23
CA LEU A 160 21.72 -11.97 -2.66
C LEU A 160 21.88 -12.87 -3.90
N PRO A 161 21.94 -14.21 -3.73
CA PRO A 161 22.09 -15.13 -4.86
C PRO A 161 20.79 -15.26 -5.65
N GLY A 162 20.91 -15.60 -6.91
CA GLY A 162 19.78 -15.95 -7.78
C GLY A 162 19.47 -14.93 -8.85
N PRO A 163 18.53 -15.27 -9.73
CA PRO A 163 18.09 -14.33 -10.73
C PRO A 163 17.41 -13.12 -10.07
N ARG A 164 17.73 -11.93 -10.56
CA ARG A 164 17.14 -10.65 -10.13
C ARG A 164 17.32 -9.61 -11.21
N ARG A 165 16.44 -8.65 -11.28
CA ARG A 165 16.67 -7.46 -12.10
C ARG A 165 17.93 -6.73 -11.60
N PRO A 166 18.69 -6.06 -12.47
CA PRO A 166 19.91 -5.35 -12.07
C PRO A 166 19.71 -4.39 -10.92
N ASP A 167 18.58 -3.64 -10.91
CA ASP A 167 18.25 -2.67 -9.85
C ASP A 167 17.28 -3.22 -8.79
N GLY A 168 16.87 -4.50 -8.92
CA GLY A 168 15.84 -5.12 -8.08
C GLY A 168 14.43 -4.53 -8.29
N PRO A 169 13.44 -4.99 -7.52
CA PRO A 169 12.12 -4.37 -7.51
C PRO A 169 12.17 -2.95 -6.95
N PRO A 170 11.32 -2.03 -7.44
CA PRO A 170 11.20 -0.71 -6.85
C PRO A 170 10.76 -0.79 -5.38
N VAL A 171 11.29 0.11 -4.56
CA VAL A 171 11.01 0.19 -3.14
C VAL A 171 9.96 1.26 -2.89
N MET A 172 8.88 0.90 -2.18
CA MET A 172 7.85 1.81 -1.71
C MET A 172 8.01 2.04 -0.20
N VAL A 173 7.90 3.29 0.25
CA VAL A 173 7.86 3.63 1.67
C VAL A 173 6.51 4.23 2.01
N GLY A 174 5.83 3.64 3.01
CA GLY A 174 4.52 4.08 3.48
C GLY A 174 4.57 5.09 4.61
N GLY A 175 3.61 6.03 4.57
CA GLY A 175 3.38 7.03 5.60
C GLY A 175 3.60 8.47 5.16
N SER A 176 3.02 9.41 5.93
CA SER A 176 2.93 10.82 5.55
C SER A 176 3.71 11.78 6.47
N GLY A 177 4.50 11.24 7.42
CA GLY A 177 5.23 12.02 8.43
C GLY A 177 6.37 12.85 7.84
N PRO A 178 6.33 14.21 7.92
CA PRO A 178 7.32 15.06 7.25
C PRO A 178 8.71 15.00 7.88
N ARG A 179 8.81 14.65 9.16
CA ARG A 179 10.09 14.65 9.90
C ARG A 179 10.81 13.31 9.89
N ARG A 180 10.10 12.20 9.72
CA ARG A 180 10.68 10.85 9.81
C ARG A 180 10.48 10.06 8.53
N THR A 181 9.27 10.02 7.97
CA THR A 181 8.99 9.22 6.77
C THR A 181 9.54 9.87 5.51
N LEU A 182 9.23 11.14 5.24
CA LEU A 182 9.67 11.78 3.99
C LEU A 182 11.20 11.85 3.80
N PRO A 183 12.05 12.02 4.84
CA PRO A 183 13.49 11.86 4.68
C PRO A 183 13.92 10.47 4.23
N LEU A 184 13.24 9.40 4.70
CA LEU A 184 13.52 8.02 4.25
C LEU A 184 13.03 7.79 2.83
N VAL A 185 11.85 8.32 2.47
CA VAL A 185 11.37 8.33 1.08
C VAL A 185 12.39 8.97 0.15
N ALA A 186 12.88 10.16 0.50
CA ALA A 186 13.84 10.90 -0.34
C ALA A 186 15.18 10.15 -0.54
N ARG A 187 15.60 9.36 0.44
CA ARG A 187 16.87 8.62 0.37
C ARG A 187 16.75 7.28 -0.34
N PHE A 188 15.65 6.55 -0.13
CA PHE A 188 15.59 5.13 -0.45
C PHE A 188 14.49 4.74 -1.43
N ALA A 189 13.38 5.49 -1.50
CA ALA A 189 12.18 5.04 -2.17
C ALA A 189 12.14 5.41 -3.66
N ASP A 190 11.51 4.53 -4.44
CA ASP A 190 11.06 4.77 -5.81
C ASP A 190 9.56 5.12 -5.83
N PHE A 191 8.83 4.73 -4.77
CA PHE A 191 7.41 5.05 -4.55
C PHE A 191 7.20 5.62 -3.15
N TRP A 192 6.40 6.66 -3.04
CA TRP A 192 5.87 7.15 -1.77
C TRP A 192 4.40 6.80 -1.65
N SER A 193 4.04 5.98 -0.66
CA SER A 193 2.64 5.70 -0.35
C SER A 193 2.15 6.65 0.75
N ALA A 194 1.50 7.73 0.33
CA ALA A 194 0.80 8.65 1.22
C ALA A 194 -0.51 8.04 1.73
N GLN A 195 -0.93 8.44 2.91
CA GLN A 195 -2.22 8.07 3.49
C GLN A 195 -2.74 9.19 4.40
N GLU A 196 -4.05 9.24 4.58
CA GLU A 196 -4.72 10.19 5.49
C GLU A 196 -4.35 11.66 5.21
N LEU A 197 -4.27 12.03 3.94
CA LEU A 197 -4.03 13.39 3.49
C LEU A 197 -5.16 13.87 2.59
N SER A 198 -5.59 15.11 2.77
CA SER A 198 -6.40 15.81 1.77
C SER A 198 -5.54 16.17 0.54
N PRO A 199 -6.13 16.56 -0.61
CA PRO A 199 -5.37 17.06 -1.75
C PRO A 199 -4.42 18.22 -1.41
N ASP A 200 -4.82 19.12 -0.50
CA ASP A 200 -3.94 20.19 -0.02
C ASP A 200 -2.78 19.63 0.82
N GLY A 201 -3.07 18.69 1.72
CA GLY A 201 -2.05 17.99 2.49
C GLY A 201 -1.06 17.23 1.59
N VAL A 202 -1.52 16.65 0.49
CA VAL A 202 -0.63 16.05 -0.52
C VAL A 202 0.29 17.09 -1.14
N ARG A 203 -0.23 18.28 -1.53
CA ARG A 203 0.60 19.36 -2.08
C ARG A 203 1.67 19.83 -1.08
N GLU A 204 1.29 20.03 0.17
CA GLU A 204 2.22 20.43 1.23
C GLU A 204 3.32 19.38 1.46
N ARG A 205 2.96 18.10 1.56
CA ARG A 205 3.93 17.02 1.76
C ARG A 205 4.81 16.79 0.54
N SER A 206 4.26 16.96 -0.67
CA SER A 206 5.03 16.90 -1.92
C SER A 206 6.08 18.00 -1.99
N ALA A 207 5.75 19.23 -1.60
CA ALA A 207 6.73 20.33 -1.55
C ALA A 207 7.88 20.03 -0.55
N VAL A 208 7.56 19.47 0.62
CA VAL A 208 8.59 19.03 1.58
C VAL A 208 9.46 17.93 0.97
N LEU A 209 8.83 16.92 0.34
CA LEU A 209 9.56 15.83 -0.32
C LEU A 209 10.47 16.32 -1.44
N ASP A 210 10.01 17.27 -2.26
CA ASP A 210 10.80 17.86 -3.34
C ASP A 210 12.08 18.54 -2.82
N GLY A 211 11.97 19.28 -1.71
CA GLY A 211 13.14 19.87 -1.05
C GLY A 211 14.12 18.81 -0.52
N LEU A 212 13.61 17.73 0.04
CA LEU A 212 14.44 16.62 0.54
C LEU A 212 15.09 15.83 -0.62
N LEU A 213 14.39 15.62 -1.71
CA LEU A 213 14.94 14.99 -2.92
C LEU A 213 16.07 15.83 -3.51
N ALA A 214 15.85 17.13 -3.65
CA ALA A 214 16.89 18.05 -4.14
C ALA A 214 18.15 18.01 -3.24
N ALA A 215 17.97 18.00 -1.92
CA ALA A 215 19.08 17.89 -0.96
C ALA A 215 19.80 16.53 -1.06
N ALA A 216 19.10 15.47 -1.49
CA ALA A 216 19.66 14.13 -1.74
C ALA A 216 20.22 13.97 -3.18
N GLY A 217 20.23 15.02 -4.01
CA GLY A 217 20.67 14.97 -5.40
C GLY A 217 19.73 14.23 -6.34
N ARG A 218 18.46 14.11 -5.96
CA ARG A 218 17.40 13.44 -6.73
C ARG A 218 16.39 14.45 -7.28
N ARG A 219 15.69 14.07 -8.34
CA ARG A 219 14.65 14.90 -8.96
C ARG A 219 13.27 14.55 -8.41
N PRO A 220 12.30 15.47 -8.40
CA PRO A 220 10.92 15.19 -7.99
C PRO A 220 10.29 13.98 -8.68
N GLY A 221 10.60 13.75 -9.96
CA GLY A 221 10.10 12.61 -10.75
C GLY A 221 10.76 11.26 -10.45
N ASP A 222 11.82 11.22 -9.65
CA ASP A 222 12.49 9.97 -9.28
C ASP A 222 11.70 9.19 -8.20
N VAL A 223 10.64 9.80 -7.64
CA VAL A 223 9.72 9.16 -6.70
C VAL A 223 8.28 9.28 -7.20
N ARG A 224 7.67 8.16 -7.53
CA ARG A 224 6.25 8.08 -7.89
C ARG A 224 5.40 8.31 -6.63
N ARG A 225 4.52 9.27 -6.66
CA ARG A 225 3.61 9.58 -5.55
C ARG A 225 2.35 8.79 -5.67
N THR A 226 2.04 7.99 -4.65
CA THR A 226 0.82 7.21 -4.56
C THR A 226 0.02 7.61 -3.32
N MET A 227 -1.29 7.44 -3.37
CA MET A 227 -2.19 7.69 -2.25
C MET A 227 -2.99 6.43 -1.95
N ASN A 228 -2.94 5.95 -0.71
CA ASN A 228 -3.84 4.90 -0.24
C ASN A 228 -5.06 5.55 0.41
N ALA A 229 -6.25 5.31 -0.14
CA ALA A 229 -7.48 5.93 0.31
C ALA A 229 -8.67 4.96 0.28
N TRP A 230 -9.55 5.09 1.27
CA TRP A 230 -10.83 4.41 1.28
C TRP A 230 -11.73 4.90 0.16
N VAL A 231 -12.36 3.99 -0.56
CA VAL A 231 -13.31 4.34 -1.63
C VAL A 231 -14.60 3.55 -1.45
N VAL A 232 -15.73 4.25 -1.46
CA VAL A 232 -17.07 3.65 -1.49
C VAL A 232 -17.86 4.30 -2.61
N CYS A 233 -18.17 3.52 -3.63
CA CYS A 233 -18.88 3.98 -4.82
C CYS A 233 -20.18 3.19 -5.01
N GLY A 234 -21.28 3.88 -5.25
CA GLY A 234 -22.55 3.28 -5.61
C GLY A 234 -23.26 4.12 -6.68
N ARG A 235 -23.85 3.45 -7.70
CA ARG A 235 -24.63 4.12 -8.78
C ARG A 235 -25.92 4.72 -8.26
N THR A 236 -26.46 4.14 -7.19
CA THR A 236 -27.69 4.57 -6.53
C THR A 236 -27.45 4.73 -5.02
N PRO A 237 -28.31 5.52 -4.32
CA PRO A 237 -28.25 5.60 -2.86
C PRO A 237 -28.35 4.24 -2.17
N SER A 238 -29.15 3.31 -2.69
CA SER A 238 -29.30 1.96 -2.15
C SER A 238 -28.00 1.15 -2.30
N GLU A 239 -27.37 1.16 -3.48
CA GLU A 239 -26.06 0.50 -3.68
C GLU A 239 -24.99 1.09 -2.76
N LEU A 240 -24.96 2.41 -2.60
CA LEU A 240 -24.01 3.07 -1.71
C LEU A 240 -24.22 2.62 -0.26
N GLU A 241 -25.48 2.57 0.21
CA GLU A 241 -25.81 2.11 1.56
C GLU A 241 -25.41 0.65 1.77
N ASP A 242 -25.67 -0.22 0.80
CA ASP A 242 -25.30 -1.64 0.87
C ASP A 242 -23.77 -1.80 1.01
N ARG A 243 -22.98 -1.04 0.24
CA ARG A 243 -21.52 -1.08 0.32
C ARG A 243 -20.99 -0.51 1.63
N LEU A 244 -21.64 0.52 2.17
CA LEU A 244 -21.30 1.10 3.47
C LEU A 244 -21.44 0.10 4.63
N ARG A 245 -22.24 -0.95 4.49
CA ARG A 245 -22.33 -2.02 5.49
C ARG A 245 -20.98 -2.71 5.72
N GLY A 246 -20.13 -2.79 4.71
CA GLY A 246 -18.77 -3.31 4.84
C GLY A 246 -17.91 -2.52 5.83
N TYR A 247 -18.11 -1.20 5.92
CA TYR A 247 -17.39 -0.30 6.83
C TYR A 247 -17.87 -0.38 8.28
N ARG A 248 -19.07 -0.89 8.54
CA ARG A 248 -19.55 -1.15 9.90
C ARG A 248 -18.80 -2.26 10.65
N ARG A 249 -17.86 -2.91 9.98
CA ARG A 249 -16.91 -3.84 10.60
C ARG A 249 -15.91 -3.13 11.53
N TYR A 250 -15.67 -1.84 11.31
CA TYR A 250 -14.85 -1.04 12.21
C TYR A 250 -15.66 -0.65 13.45
N ALA A 251 -15.13 -0.93 14.63
CA ALA A 251 -15.83 -0.66 15.89
C ALA A 251 -16.27 0.81 16.02
N ALA A 252 -15.41 1.74 15.58
CA ALA A 252 -15.71 3.17 15.58
C ALA A 252 -16.89 3.57 14.68
N LEU A 253 -17.23 2.77 13.67
CA LEU A 253 -18.28 3.06 12.69
C LEU A 253 -19.53 2.17 12.86
N ALA A 254 -19.46 1.12 13.68
CA ALA A 254 -20.43 0.04 13.73
C ALA A 254 -21.87 0.50 14.02
N ASN A 255 -22.04 1.45 14.91
CA ASN A 255 -23.33 1.90 15.42
C ASN A 255 -23.74 3.30 14.95
N LEU A 256 -23.01 3.89 14.01
CA LEU A 256 -23.34 5.23 13.53
C LEU A 256 -24.60 5.21 12.64
N PRO A 257 -25.52 6.18 12.79
CA PRO A 257 -26.54 6.45 11.77
C PRO A 257 -25.90 6.70 10.42
N LEU A 258 -26.62 6.38 9.30
CA LEU A 258 -26.05 6.48 7.94
C LEU A 258 -25.44 7.85 7.62
N GLU A 259 -26.15 8.93 7.96
CA GLU A 259 -25.67 10.29 7.72
C GLU A 259 -24.36 10.59 8.46
N ARG A 260 -24.27 10.16 9.73
CA ARG A 260 -23.05 10.33 10.53
C ARG A 260 -21.92 9.44 10.06
N LEU A 261 -22.22 8.23 9.57
CA LEU A 261 -21.24 7.35 8.95
C LEU A 261 -20.66 7.98 7.70
N LEU A 262 -21.48 8.55 6.83
CA LEU A 262 -21.05 9.25 5.61
C LEU A 262 -20.18 10.47 5.94
N GLU A 263 -20.60 11.27 6.93
CA GLU A 263 -19.83 12.42 7.41
C GLU A 263 -18.45 11.98 7.92
N GLU A 264 -18.41 10.99 8.82
CA GLU A 264 -17.18 10.47 9.40
C GLU A 264 -16.22 9.92 8.33
N LEU A 265 -16.73 9.12 7.39
CA LEU A 265 -15.93 8.62 6.29
C LEU A 265 -15.37 9.75 5.41
N ARG A 266 -16.17 10.78 5.12
CA ARG A 266 -15.73 11.90 4.26
C ARG A 266 -14.75 12.84 4.93
N THR A 267 -14.92 13.11 6.22
CA THR A 267 -14.16 14.15 6.94
C THR A 267 -13.10 13.58 7.87
N GLY A 268 -13.44 12.55 8.65
CA GLY A 268 -12.52 11.91 9.58
C GLY A 268 -11.54 10.96 8.88
N TRP A 269 -12.05 10.16 7.94
CA TRP A 269 -11.24 9.17 7.21
C TRP A 269 -10.77 9.65 5.83
N LEU A 270 -11.21 10.83 5.38
CA LEU A 270 -10.93 11.38 4.06
C LEU A 270 -11.26 10.41 2.91
N ALA A 271 -12.27 9.55 3.13
CA ALA A 271 -12.68 8.55 2.16
C ALA A 271 -13.38 9.18 0.95
N LEU A 272 -13.19 8.59 -0.21
CA LEU A 272 -13.85 8.96 -1.45
C LEU A 272 -15.20 8.23 -1.51
N VAL A 273 -16.26 8.89 -1.02
CA VAL A 273 -17.59 8.28 -0.86
C VAL A 273 -18.61 9.02 -1.72
N GLY A 274 -19.32 8.30 -2.60
CA GLY A 274 -20.40 8.89 -3.39
C GLY A 274 -20.75 8.14 -4.67
N THR A 275 -21.38 8.86 -5.59
CA THR A 275 -21.64 8.37 -6.95
C THR A 275 -20.34 8.25 -7.75
N PRO A 276 -20.33 7.55 -8.89
CA PRO A 276 -19.17 7.51 -9.77
C PRO A 276 -18.61 8.90 -10.14
N GLU A 277 -19.49 9.87 -10.39
CA GLU A 277 -19.11 11.26 -10.70
C GLU A 277 -18.37 11.93 -9.54
N GLU A 278 -18.89 11.77 -8.33
CA GLU A 278 -18.29 12.35 -7.12
C GLU A 278 -16.94 11.69 -6.81
N VAL A 279 -16.83 10.37 -7.01
CA VAL A 279 -15.58 9.63 -6.83
C VAL A 279 -14.53 10.07 -7.85
N VAL A 280 -14.88 10.17 -9.13
CA VAL A 280 -13.99 10.68 -10.19
C VAL A 280 -13.48 12.09 -9.84
N ALA A 281 -14.36 13.03 -9.51
CA ALA A 281 -13.97 14.39 -9.18
C ALA A 281 -12.97 14.46 -8.00
N ARG A 282 -13.12 13.58 -7.00
CA ARG A 282 -12.18 13.49 -5.87
C ARG A 282 -10.84 12.88 -6.28
N ILE A 283 -10.84 11.84 -7.12
CA ILE A 283 -9.62 11.24 -7.66
C ILE A 283 -8.86 12.28 -8.51
N GLU A 284 -9.55 13.05 -9.33
CA GLU A 284 -8.96 14.14 -10.11
C GLU A 284 -8.34 15.24 -9.24
N ALA A 285 -8.94 15.55 -8.08
CA ALA A 285 -8.36 16.48 -7.12
C ALA A 285 -7.03 15.97 -6.55
N TYR A 286 -6.90 14.67 -6.29
CA TYR A 286 -5.62 14.05 -5.90
C TYR A 286 -4.63 14.02 -7.05
N ALA A 287 -5.07 13.73 -8.27
CA ALA A 287 -4.23 13.79 -9.46
C ALA A 287 -3.67 15.21 -9.69
N ALA A 288 -4.50 16.24 -9.54
CA ALA A 288 -4.10 17.65 -9.61
C ALA A 288 -3.15 18.06 -8.46
N ALA A 289 -3.16 17.33 -7.35
CA ALA A 289 -2.21 17.49 -6.25
C ALA A 289 -0.89 16.73 -6.49
N GLY A 290 -0.74 16.01 -7.61
CA GLY A 290 0.48 15.31 -7.99
C GLY A 290 0.50 13.82 -7.69
N ILE A 291 -0.62 13.20 -7.30
CA ILE A 291 -0.74 11.75 -7.15
C ILE A 291 -0.80 11.10 -8.53
N ALA A 292 0.12 10.18 -8.79
CA ALA A 292 0.20 9.43 -10.04
C ALA A 292 -0.56 8.09 -9.98
N GLU A 293 -0.80 7.56 -8.77
CA GLU A 293 -1.55 6.33 -8.55
C GLU A 293 -2.35 6.44 -7.25
N LEU A 294 -3.65 6.18 -7.31
CA LEU A 294 -4.50 6.07 -6.13
C LEU A 294 -4.78 4.59 -5.90
N SER A 295 -4.36 4.08 -4.75
CA SER A 295 -4.67 2.73 -4.30
C SER A 295 -5.92 2.74 -3.46
N ILE A 296 -6.94 2.02 -3.92
CA ILE A 296 -8.24 1.90 -3.27
C ILE A 296 -8.09 0.93 -2.11
N GLN A 297 -8.17 1.40 -0.87
CA GLN A 297 -8.24 0.52 0.27
C GLN A 297 -9.61 -0.15 0.32
N TRP A 298 -9.62 -1.46 0.07
CA TRP A 298 -10.81 -2.25 -0.17
C TRP A 298 -11.18 -3.13 1.02
N PRO A 299 -12.23 -2.81 1.78
CA PRO A 299 -12.64 -3.60 2.94
C PRO A 299 -13.49 -4.81 2.58
N GLY A 300 -14.06 -4.83 1.40
CA GLY A 300 -14.98 -5.85 0.93
C GLY A 300 -14.26 -7.05 0.32
N VAL A 301 -13.63 -7.91 1.15
CA VAL A 301 -12.87 -9.08 0.64
C VAL A 301 -13.70 -10.04 -0.24
N ASP A 302 -15.03 -9.96 -0.19
CA ASP A 302 -15.96 -10.73 -1.01
C ASP A 302 -16.72 -9.86 -2.04
N ASP A 303 -16.58 -8.53 -2.00
CA ASP A 303 -17.30 -7.58 -2.87
C ASP A 303 -16.55 -7.34 -4.18
N VAL A 304 -16.68 -8.28 -5.12
CA VAL A 304 -16.17 -8.12 -6.49
C VAL A 304 -17.04 -7.16 -7.30
N GLU A 305 -18.37 -7.16 -7.07
CA GLU A 305 -19.30 -6.29 -7.78
C GLU A 305 -18.98 -4.80 -7.60
N GLY A 306 -18.50 -4.41 -6.41
CA GLY A 306 -18.02 -3.04 -6.18
C GLY A 306 -16.81 -2.67 -7.03
N LEU A 307 -15.91 -3.60 -7.25
CA LEU A 307 -14.78 -3.40 -8.17
C LEU A 307 -15.25 -3.31 -9.62
N GLU A 308 -16.26 -4.09 -10.02
CA GLU A 308 -16.86 -4.00 -11.36
C GLU A 308 -17.51 -2.63 -11.59
N VAL A 309 -18.20 -2.07 -10.58
CA VAL A 309 -18.75 -0.70 -10.68
C VAL A 309 -17.64 0.33 -10.87
N LEU A 310 -16.56 0.26 -10.09
CA LEU A 310 -15.42 1.16 -10.25
C LEU A 310 -14.76 1.01 -11.62
N ALA A 311 -14.62 -0.22 -12.10
CA ALA A 311 -14.02 -0.48 -13.41
C ALA A 311 -14.88 0.04 -14.58
N ALA A 312 -16.19 -0.13 -14.49
CA ALA A 312 -17.11 0.29 -15.55
C ALA A 312 -17.36 1.80 -15.57
N GLU A 313 -17.47 2.43 -14.37
CA GLU A 313 -17.98 3.79 -14.22
C GLU A 313 -16.87 4.82 -13.89
N VAL A 314 -15.76 4.39 -13.30
CA VAL A 314 -14.71 5.31 -12.84
C VAL A 314 -13.47 5.20 -13.72
N LEU A 315 -12.90 4.00 -13.95
CA LEU A 315 -11.67 3.82 -14.72
C LEU A 315 -11.71 4.49 -16.11
N PRO A 316 -12.78 4.36 -16.92
CA PRO A 316 -12.79 4.96 -18.27
C PRO A 316 -12.73 6.50 -18.25
N ARG A 317 -13.24 7.13 -17.17
CA ARG A 317 -13.27 8.60 -17.04
C ARG A 317 -11.93 9.19 -16.60
N LEU A 318 -11.03 8.36 -16.05
CA LEU A 318 -9.66 8.76 -15.66
C LEU A 318 -8.65 8.53 -16.77
N ALA A 319 -9.02 7.81 -17.84
CA ALA A 319 -8.21 7.66 -19.04
C ALA A 319 -8.10 9.01 -19.78
N PRO A 320 -7.00 9.30 -20.52
CA PRO A 320 -6.97 10.47 -21.36
C PRO A 320 -8.09 10.37 -22.39
N THR A 321 -8.85 11.44 -22.55
CA THR A 321 -9.70 11.57 -23.74
C THR A 321 -8.79 11.41 -24.95
N ALA A 322 -9.05 10.37 -25.75
CA ALA A 322 -8.35 10.21 -27.04
C ALA A 322 -8.59 11.49 -27.83
N ALA A 323 -7.52 12.26 -28.05
CA ALA A 323 -7.54 13.46 -28.85
C ALA A 323 -7.62 13.12 -30.33
#